data_c34628f88cbf55464b9526bcfb2d03b5
#
_entry.id   c34628f88cbf55464b9526bcfb2d03b5
#
_cell.length_a   1.000
_cell.length_b   1.000
_cell.length_c   1.000
_cell.angle_alpha   90.00
_cell.angle_beta   90.00
_cell.angle_gamma   90.00
#
_symmetry.space_group_name_H-M   'P 1'
#
loop_
_entity.id
_entity.type
_entity.pdbx_description
1 polymer ?
#
loop_
_entity_poly.entity_id
_entity_poly.type
_entity_poly.pdbx_seq_one_letter_code
_entity_poly.pdbx_strand_id
1 'polypeptide(L)'
;MAVSYNWTISPLEAYPTASGELDVVFTAHWQYHATEVVDETTYTAQSIGTQPLTYVSGSPFTPFEDLTLAQVSGWVEAAMGEAQVDAMKAALAQNIANQINPPVVTLTSPWLTTSTTTTTTTIA
;
A
#
# COMPACT_ATOMS: atom_id res chain seq x y z
N MET A 1 5.65 -9.63 -17.45
CA MET A 1 5.40 -8.24 -17.01
C MET A 1 5.91 -8.08 -15.61
N ALA A 2 6.40 -6.94 -15.29
CA ALA A 2 6.97 -6.69 -13.97
C ALA A 2 6.00 -5.90 -13.11
N VAL A 3 5.99 -6.20 -11.83
CA VAL A 3 5.20 -5.45 -10.87
C VAL A 3 5.95 -4.17 -10.51
N SER A 4 5.26 -3.05 -10.59
CA SER A 4 5.81 -1.75 -10.20
C SER A 4 5.31 -1.40 -8.80
N TYR A 5 6.17 -0.80 -8.00
CA TYR A 5 5.84 -0.42 -6.63
C TYR A 5 6.04 1.06 -6.43
N ASN A 6 5.17 1.69 -5.68
CA ASN A 6 5.34 3.09 -5.32
C ASN A 6 4.68 3.41 -4.00
N TRP A 7 5.20 4.42 -3.34
CA TRP A 7 4.67 4.92 -2.08
C TRP A 7 3.75 6.10 -2.31
N THR A 8 2.70 6.16 -1.50
CA THR A 8 1.92 7.38 -1.27
C THR A 8 1.95 7.61 0.23
N ILE A 9 2.33 8.81 0.63
CA ILE A 9 2.43 9.12 2.05
C ILE A 9 1.64 10.39 2.32
N SER A 10 0.61 10.28 3.13
CA SER A 10 -0.26 11.39 3.52
C SER A 10 -1.36 10.86 4.42
N PRO A 11 -1.70 11.58 5.49
CA PRO A 11 -1.00 12.77 5.97
C PRO A 11 0.25 12.42 6.77
N LEU A 12 0.98 13.46 7.18
CA LEU A 12 2.08 13.34 8.12
C LEU A 12 1.64 13.98 9.44
N GLU A 13 1.90 13.28 10.53
CA GLU A 13 1.65 13.85 11.85
C GLU A 13 2.96 14.41 12.38
N ALA A 14 2.89 15.61 12.93
CA ALA A 14 4.09 16.32 13.35
C ALA A 14 3.85 17.04 14.66
N TYR A 15 4.90 17.15 15.46
CA TYR A 15 4.89 18.05 16.60
C TYR A 15 5.10 19.48 16.08
N PRO A 16 4.27 20.43 16.50
CA PRO A 16 4.50 21.82 16.07
C PRO A 16 5.88 22.34 16.46
N THR A 17 6.39 21.88 17.60
CA THR A 17 7.73 22.23 18.06
C THR A 17 8.31 21.03 18.80
N ALA A 18 9.52 20.63 18.45
CA ALA A 18 10.22 19.59 19.15
C ALA A 18 11.73 19.79 18.95
N SER A 19 12.50 19.68 20.03
CA SER A 19 13.96 19.80 20.00
C SER A 19 14.44 21.07 19.30
N GLY A 20 13.68 22.16 19.43
CA GLY A 20 14.03 23.43 18.82
C GLY A 20 13.65 23.58 17.36
N GLU A 21 13.04 22.58 16.77
CA GLU A 21 12.62 22.61 15.38
C GLU A 21 11.10 22.68 15.28
N LEU A 22 10.62 23.16 14.13
CA LEU A 22 9.19 23.31 13.88
C LEU A 22 8.69 22.16 13.00
N ASP A 23 7.44 21.74 13.25
CA ASP A 23 6.77 20.73 12.43
C ASP A 23 7.60 19.47 12.25
N VAL A 24 8.01 18.89 13.38
CA VAL A 24 8.82 17.68 13.40
C VAL A 24 7.90 16.47 13.20
N VAL A 25 8.04 15.79 12.07
CA VAL A 25 7.21 14.65 11.74
C VAL A 25 7.55 13.47 12.64
N PHE A 26 6.52 12.89 13.26
CA PHE A 26 6.70 11.71 14.12
C PHE A 26 5.92 10.49 13.63
N THR A 27 4.98 10.65 12.72
CA THR A 27 4.25 9.52 12.16
C THR A 27 3.92 9.80 10.70
N ALA A 28 4.22 8.84 9.85
CA ALA A 28 3.84 8.88 8.45
C ALA A 28 2.71 7.88 8.22
N HIS A 29 1.62 8.36 7.63
CA HIS A 29 0.55 7.50 7.16
C HIS A 29 0.88 7.14 5.71
N TRP A 30 1.09 5.86 5.44
CA TRP A 30 1.61 5.44 4.15
C TRP A 30 0.67 4.47 3.46
N GLN A 31 0.78 4.47 2.15
CA GLN A 31 0.18 3.47 1.29
C GLN A 31 1.25 2.99 0.33
N TYR A 32 1.39 1.70 0.20
CA TYR A 32 2.33 1.11 -0.73
C TYR A 32 1.55 0.40 -1.81
N HIS A 33 1.77 0.81 -3.04
CA HIS A 33 0.98 0.35 -4.18
C HIS A 33 1.82 -0.56 -5.06
N ALA A 34 1.19 -1.61 -5.55
CA ALA A 34 1.77 -2.48 -6.57
C ALA A 34 0.84 -2.49 -7.77
N THR A 35 1.42 -2.46 -8.95
CA THR A 35 0.66 -2.42 -10.19
C THR A 35 1.33 -3.32 -11.22
N GLU A 36 0.54 -4.10 -11.92
CA GLU A 36 1.03 -4.91 -13.04
C GLU A 36 0.01 -4.83 -14.17
N VAL A 37 0.50 -4.63 -15.39
CA VAL A 37 -0.35 -4.59 -16.57
C VAL A 37 -0.12 -5.88 -17.36
N VAL A 38 -1.18 -6.63 -17.62
CA VAL A 38 -1.14 -7.86 -18.40
C VAL A 38 -2.23 -7.78 -19.44
N ASP A 39 -1.86 -7.85 -20.71
CA ASP A 39 -2.79 -7.82 -21.83
C ASP A 39 -3.77 -6.65 -21.74
N GLU A 40 -3.22 -5.45 -21.48
CA GLU A 40 -3.97 -4.19 -21.37
C GLU A 40 -4.88 -4.12 -20.15
N THR A 41 -4.83 -5.12 -19.28
CA THR A 41 -5.56 -5.08 -18.01
C THR A 41 -4.61 -4.69 -16.89
N THR A 42 -5.01 -3.71 -16.10
CA THR A 42 -4.21 -3.24 -14.98
C THR A 42 -4.69 -3.91 -13.71
N TYR A 43 -3.78 -4.57 -13.02
CA TYR A 43 -4.05 -5.20 -11.73
C TYR A 43 -3.31 -4.41 -10.67
N THR A 44 -3.99 -4.13 -9.56
CA THR A 44 -3.41 -3.35 -8.48
C THR A 44 -3.63 -4.03 -7.15
N ALA A 45 -2.72 -3.76 -6.23
CA ALA A 45 -2.84 -4.15 -4.84
C ALA A 45 -2.20 -3.07 -4.00
N GLN A 46 -2.64 -2.92 -2.76
CA GLN A 46 -2.04 -1.94 -1.88
C GLN A 46 -2.03 -2.41 -0.45
N SER A 47 -1.08 -1.88 0.30
CA SER A 47 -1.02 -2.04 1.75
C SER A 47 -1.01 -0.66 2.35
N ILE A 48 -1.69 -0.46 3.47
CA ILE A 48 -1.72 0.82 4.15
C ILE A 48 -1.34 0.64 5.60
N GLY A 49 -0.82 1.71 6.19
CA GLY A 49 -0.46 1.66 7.59
C GLY A 49 0.14 2.97 8.05
N THR A 50 0.74 2.91 9.22
CA THR A 50 1.44 4.05 9.80
C THR A 50 2.83 3.60 10.21
N GLN A 51 3.78 4.53 10.15
CA GLN A 51 5.14 4.27 10.59
C GLN A 51 5.59 5.38 11.51
N PRO A 52 5.91 5.06 12.76
CA PRO A 52 6.50 6.03 13.65
C PRO A 52 7.89 6.42 13.15
N LEU A 53 8.19 7.70 13.22
CA LEU A 53 9.49 8.24 12.85
C LEU A 53 10.03 9.01 14.05
N THR A 54 11.34 8.92 14.26
CA THR A 54 11.98 9.58 15.40
C THR A 54 12.99 10.58 14.89
N TYR A 55 12.85 11.84 15.29
CA TYR A 55 13.87 12.84 15.07
C TYR A 55 14.83 12.82 16.25
N VAL A 56 16.12 12.73 15.96
CA VAL A 56 17.16 12.78 16.99
C VAL A 56 17.73 14.18 17.03
N SER A 57 17.66 14.80 18.18
CA SER A 57 18.20 16.14 18.37
C SER A 57 19.68 16.18 17.98
N GLY A 58 20.05 17.21 17.23
CA GLY A 58 21.40 17.34 16.72
C GLY A 58 21.64 16.69 15.37
N SER A 59 20.68 15.92 14.87
CA SER A 59 20.75 15.36 13.52
C SER A 59 20.35 16.44 12.50
N PRO A 60 20.82 16.28 11.25
CA PRO A 60 20.34 17.20 10.21
C PRO A 60 18.82 17.19 10.13
N PHE A 61 18.24 18.38 10.00
CA PHE A 61 16.79 18.54 9.94
C PHE A 61 16.40 19.22 8.65
N THR A 62 15.40 18.64 7.96
CA THR A 62 14.85 19.22 6.74
C THR A 62 13.52 19.89 7.12
N PRO A 63 13.36 21.20 6.85
CA PRO A 63 12.10 21.87 7.11
C PRO A 63 10.94 21.19 6.42
N PHE A 64 9.77 21.24 7.05
CA PHE A 64 8.61 20.50 6.57
C PHE A 64 8.28 20.83 5.10
N GLU A 65 8.33 22.10 4.74
CA GLU A 65 8.01 22.51 3.36
C GLU A 65 9.00 22.02 2.33
N ASP A 66 10.18 21.57 2.76
CA ASP A 66 11.21 21.07 1.85
C ASP A 66 11.21 19.54 1.75
N LEU A 67 10.32 18.88 2.46
CA LEU A 67 10.23 17.42 2.41
C LEU A 67 9.74 16.95 1.05
N THR A 68 10.30 15.84 0.58
CA THR A 68 9.89 15.21 -0.67
C THR A 68 9.39 13.82 -0.38
N LEU A 69 8.60 13.28 -1.30
CA LEU A 69 8.13 11.91 -1.17
C LEU A 69 9.31 10.94 -1.10
N ALA A 70 10.33 11.15 -1.91
CA ALA A 70 11.50 10.28 -1.90
C ALA A 70 12.19 10.26 -0.54
N GLN A 71 12.32 11.42 0.10
CA GLN A 71 12.95 11.51 1.41
C GLN A 71 12.12 10.82 2.47
N VAL A 72 10.83 11.11 2.52
CA VAL A 72 9.96 10.56 3.55
C VAL A 72 9.79 9.05 3.36
N SER A 73 9.63 8.58 2.11
CA SER A 73 9.55 7.14 1.87
C SER A 73 10.83 6.42 2.25
N GLY A 74 11.98 7.06 2.04
CA GLY A 74 13.25 6.52 2.51
C GLY A 74 13.28 6.36 4.03
N TRP A 75 12.74 7.35 4.76
CA TRP A 75 12.65 7.24 6.21
C TRP A 75 11.74 6.09 6.63
N VAL A 76 10.59 5.95 5.94
CA VAL A 76 9.63 4.88 6.24
C VAL A 76 10.28 3.53 5.99
N GLU A 77 10.96 3.36 4.86
CA GLU A 77 11.63 2.10 4.55
C GLU A 77 12.73 1.77 5.55
N ALA A 78 13.51 2.78 5.93
CA ALA A 78 14.57 2.57 6.92
C ALA A 78 14.01 2.19 8.29
N ALA A 79 12.89 2.81 8.68
CA ALA A 79 12.27 2.51 9.97
C ALA A 79 11.62 1.14 9.98
N MET A 80 11.03 0.72 8.88
CA MET A 80 10.44 -0.62 8.75
C MET A 80 11.49 -1.70 8.73
N GLY A 81 12.59 -1.45 8.04
CA GLY A 81 13.59 -2.46 7.78
C GLY A 81 13.36 -3.18 6.46
N GLU A 82 14.45 -3.58 5.84
CA GLU A 82 14.42 -4.21 4.52
C GLU A 82 13.56 -5.47 4.50
N ALA A 83 13.65 -6.28 5.55
CA ALA A 83 12.90 -7.53 5.60
C ALA A 83 11.40 -7.30 5.54
N GLN A 84 10.91 -6.26 6.24
CA GLN A 84 9.48 -5.96 6.23
C GLN A 84 9.04 -5.41 4.88
N VAL A 85 9.85 -4.55 4.27
CA VAL A 85 9.53 -4.00 2.96
C VAL A 85 9.49 -5.12 1.92
N ASP A 86 10.45 -6.03 1.96
CA ASP A 86 10.49 -7.16 1.02
C ASP A 86 9.30 -8.09 1.22
N ALA A 87 8.91 -8.33 2.46
CA ALA A 87 7.74 -9.15 2.74
C ALA A 87 6.46 -8.49 2.22
N MET A 88 6.37 -7.17 2.34
CA MET A 88 5.22 -6.42 1.83
C MET A 88 5.16 -6.49 0.31
N LYS A 89 6.30 -6.33 -0.36
CA LYS A 89 6.36 -6.46 -1.82
C LYS A 89 5.91 -7.85 -2.27
N ALA A 90 6.39 -8.89 -1.58
CA ALA A 90 6.03 -10.27 -1.91
C ALA A 90 4.53 -10.49 -1.71
N ALA A 91 3.96 -9.96 -0.63
CA ALA A 91 2.53 -10.11 -0.37
C ALA A 91 1.69 -9.39 -1.44
N LEU A 92 2.10 -8.20 -1.85
CA LEU A 92 1.39 -7.47 -2.88
C LEU A 92 1.51 -8.15 -4.24
N ALA A 93 2.69 -8.66 -4.57
CA ALA A 93 2.89 -9.39 -5.81
C ALA A 93 2.05 -10.66 -5.83
N GLN A 94 1.95 -11.37 -4.70
CA GLN A 94 1.11 -12.55 -4.61
C GLN A 94 -0.37 -12.19 -4.77
N ASN A 95 -0.79 -11.07 -4.18
CA ASN A 95 -2.16 -10.60 -4.34
C ASN A 95 -2.48 -10.36 -5.81
N ILE A 96 -1.59 -9.69 -6.53
CA ILE A 96 -1.78 -9.44 -7.96
C ILE A 96 -1.80 -10.77 -8.73
N ALA A 97 -0.90 -11.68 -8.43
CA ALA A 97 -0.88 -12.99 -9.08
C ALA A 97 -2.21 -13.72 -8.88
N ASN A 98 -2.78 -13.61 -7.68
CA ASN A 98 -4.06 -14.22 -7.39
C ASN A 98 -5.22 -13.55 -8.13
N GLN A 99 -5.10 -12.28 -8.44
CA GLN A 99 -6.10 -11.59 -9.25
C GLN A 99 -6.04 -12.06 -10.71
N ILE A 100 -4.83 -12.23 -11.22
CA ILE A 100 -4.63 -12.67 -12.59
C ILE A 100 -5.07 -14.13 -12.74
N ASN A 101 -4.75 -14.94 -11.76
CA ASN A 101 -4.97 -16.38 -11.82
C ASN A 101 -5.48 -16.86 -10.46
N PRO A 102 -6.75 -16.60 -10.15
CA PRO A 102 -7.28 -16.85 -8.80
C PRO A 102 -7.21 -18.34 -8.43
N PRO A 103 -6.61 -18.66 -7.27
CA PRO A 103 -6.63 -20.04 -6.79
C PRO A 103 -7.99 -20.44 -6.25
N VAL A 104 -8.80 -19.45 -5.87
CA VAL A 104 -10.15 -19.66 -5.35
C VAL A 104 -11.02 -18.56 -5.93
N VAL A 105 -12.18 -18.93 -6.40
CA VAL A 105 -13.17 -17.96 -6.87
C VAL A 105 -14.44 -18.09 -6.07
N THR A 106 -15.12 -16.97 -5.91
CA THR A 106 -16.45 -16.94 -5.29
C THR A 106 -17.45 -16.73 -6.40
N LEU A 107 -18.35 -17.67 -6.54
CA LEU A 107 -19.37 -17.61 -7.58
C LEU A 107 -20.70 -17.35 -6.96
N THR A 108 -21.50 -16.54 -7.64
CA THR A 108 -22.88 -16.34 -7.22
C THR A 108 -23.65 -17.63 -7.45
N SER A 109 -24.40 -18.04 -6.43
CA SER A 109 -25.23 -19.24 -6.57
C SER A 109 -26.17 -19.07 -7.76
N PRO A 110 -26.28 -20.05 -8.62
CA PRO A 110 -27.07 -19.90 -9.84
C PRO A 110 -28.51 -19.49 -9.59
N TRP A 111 -29.08 -19.95 -8.49
CA TRP A 111 -30.47 -19.64 -8.16
C TRP A 111 -30.66 -18.23 -7.63
N LEU A 112 -29.56 -17.51 -7.34
CA LEU A 112 -29.64 -16.15 -6.83
C LEU A 112 -29.38 -15.11 -7.89
N THR A 113 -29.10 -15.54 -9.11
CA THR A 113 -28.82 -14.60 -10.18
C THR A 113 -30.04 -13.76 -10.48
N THR A 114 -29.82 -12.48 -10.67
CA THR A 114 -30.88 -11.55 -11.07
C THR A 114 -31.07 -11.52 -12.57
N SER A 115 -30.31 -12.32 -13.26
CA SER A 115 -30.45 -12.42 -14.70
C SER A 115 -31.88 -12.76 -15.07
N THR A 116 -32.31 -12.22 -16.18
CA THR A 116 -33.64 -12.49 -16.68
C THR A 116 -33.77 -13.94 -17.15
N THR A 117 -32.68 -14.62 -17.25
CA THR A 117 -32.72 -16.02 -17.66
C THR A 117 -33.32 -16.83 -16.55
N THR A 118 -34.44 -17.36 -16.80
CA THR A 118 -35.09 -18.26 -15.87
C THR A 118 -34.64 -19.66 -16.21
N THR A 119 -33.59 -20.07 -15.61
CA THR A 119 -33.14 -21.42 -15.77
C THR A 119 -33.58 -22.20 -14.58
N THR A 120 -34.44 -23.13 -14.79
CA THR A 120 -34.82 -24.03 -13.75
C THR A 120 -33.78 -25.12 -13.68
N THR A 121 -32.99 -25.07 -12.65
CA THR A 121 -32.01 -26.10 -12.45
C THR A 121 -32.49 -26.98 -11.32
N THR A 122 -32.61 -28.20 -11.61
CA THR A 122 -32.98 -29.17 -10.59
C THR A 122 -31.72 -29.76 -10.03
N ILE A 123 -31.58 -29.63 -8.75
CA ILE A 123 -30.46 -30.22 -8.04
C ILE A 123 -30.94 -31.48 -7.40
N ALA A 124 -30.32 -32.52 -7.79
CA ALA A 124 -30.65 -33.81 -7.21
C ALA A 124 -29.88 -34.04 -5.93
#